data_61bfa889a68d208f0e82d85ad521f7dd
#
_entry.id   61bfa889a68d208f0e82d85ad521f7dd
#
_cell.length_a   1.000
_cell.length_b   1.000
_cell.length_c   1.000
_cell.angle_alpha   90.00
_cell.angle_beta   90.00
_cell.angle_gamma   90.00
#
_symmetry.space_group_name_H-M   'P 1'
#
loop_
_entity.id
_entity.type
_entity.pdbx_description
1 polymer ?
#
loop_
_entity_poly.entity_id
_entity_poly.type
_entity_poly.pdbx_seq_one_letter_code
_entity_poly.pdbx_strand_id
1 'polypeptide(L)'
;MTRQIALAAALAALAGAGATLPAAAQSAPPSEVALIDGWAERDGARMVAIAVSLAPGWKTYWRAPGEAGIPPSFDWSGSRNLERVEFFWPVPEVIDSYGMQTLGYHDRLVLPVKLVPRDPSAPLHVAVEMEYGVCADICVPAEALALGEMSPGAPAAPSAGVIRDWLQRLPESPDQAGVTEVSCTLVPQGDGFDIDARVRFDHALSAAPQVVMMESPVEDLWIEPADPQLEGGHTVSARAAIDYLGAGPLALDRSSLRVTLIGGGRAVEIHGCPAPR
;
A
#
# COMPACT_ATOMS: atom_id res chain seq x y z
N MET A 1 -89.11 -3.75 -45.76
CA MET A 1 -88.61 -4.99 -45.10
C MET A 1 -87.07 -4.89 -45.00
N THR A 2 -86.58 -4.37 -43.94
CA THR A 2 -85.12 -4.08 -43.71
C THR A 2 -84.64 -4.85 -42.48
N ARG A 3 -83.83 -5.85 -42.71
CA ARG A 3 -83.20 -6.65 -41.64
C ARG A 3 -81.98 -5.92 -41.13
N GLN A 4 -81.93 -5.58 -39.85
CA GLN A 4 -80.78 -5.10 -39.14
C GLN A 4 -79.94 -6.30 -38.70
N ILE A 5 -78.65 -6.28 -39.04
CA ILE A 5 -77.62 -7.23 -38.57
C ILE A 5 -76.86 -6.54 -37.45
N ALA A 6 -76.93 -7.04 -36.21
CA ALA A 6 -76.17 -6.57 -35.06
C ALA A 6 -74.78 -7.22 -35.08
N LEU A 7 -73.72 -6.40 -35.09
CA LEU A 7 -72.34 -6.85 -34.96
C LEU A 7 -71.97 -6.77 -33.48
N ALA A 8 -71.69 -7.93 -32.86
CA ALA A 8 -71.19 -8.02 -31.50
C ALA A 8 -69.62 -7.94 -31.57
N ALA A 9 -69.08 -6.91 -31.01
CA ALA A 9 -67.57 -6.75 -30.84
C ALA A 9 -67.14 -7.41 -29.52
N ALA A 10 -66.34 -8.47 -29.61
CA ALA A 10 -65.70 -9.10 -28.47
C ALA A 10 -64.37 -8.41 -28.19
N LEU A 11 -64.28 -7.70 -27.07
CA LEU A 11 -62.99 -7.20 -26.53
C LEU A 11 -62.26 -8.34 -25.83
N ALA A 12 -61.12 -8.80 -26.39
CA ALA A 12 -60.18 -9.68 -25.72
C ALA A 12 -59.23 -8.85 -24.88
N ALA A 13 -59.31 -8.94 -23.55
CA ALA A 13 -58.33 -8.35 -22.63
C ALA A 13 -57.10 -9.23 -22.57
N LEU A 14 -55.98 -8.79 -23.17
CA LEU A 14 -54.66 -9.39 -22.93
C LEU A 14 -54.13 -8.92 -21.56
N ALA A 15 -54.19 -9.80 -20.57
CA ALA A 15 -53.47 -9.66 -19.32
C ALA A 15 -51.97 -9.92 -19.60
N GLY A 16 -51.16 -8.85 -19.74
CA GLY A 16 -49.74 -8.95 -19.84
C GLY A 16 -49.12 -9.36 -18.49
N ALA A 17 -48.68 -10.62 -18.37
CA ALA A 17 -47.87 -11.06 -17.26
C ALA A 17 -46.49 -10.36 -17.38
N GLY A 18 -46.29 -9.28 -16.65
CA GLY A 18 -45.00 -8.63 -16.50
C GLY A 18 -44.04 -9.57 -15.77
N ALA A 19 -43.15 -10.21 -16.50
CA ALA A 19 -42.02 -10.93 -15.91
C ALA A 19 -41.07 -9.90 -15.25
N THR A 20 -41.11 -9.79 -13.92
CA THR A 20 -40.11 -9.08 -13.15
C THR A 20 -38.80 -9.85 -13.28
N LEU A 21 -37.86 -9.34 -14.08
CA LEU A 21 -36.50 -9.84 -14.08
C LEU A 21 -35.91 -9.63 -12.66
N PRO A 22 -35.28 -10.66 -12.06
CA PRO A 22 -34.58 -10.46 -10.80
C PRO A 22 -33.51 -9.38 -11.02
N ALA A 23 -33.55 -8.31 -10.22
CA ALA A 23 -32.46 -7.36 -10.15
C ALA A 23 -31.21 -8.15 -9.79
N ALA A 24 -30.20 -8.16 -10.68
CA ALA A 24 -28.92 -8.72 -10.36
C ALA A 24 -28.44 -7.98 -9.10
N ALA A 25 -28.30 -8.71 -8.00
CA ALA A 25 -27.67 -8.17 -6.79
C ALA A 25 -26.26 -7.73 -7.19
N GLN A 26 -26.03 -6.43 -7.28
CA GLN A 26 -24.70 -5.90 -7.46
C GLN A 26 -23.95 -6.30 -6.19
N SER A 27 -22.99 -7.21 -6.31
CA SER A 27 -22.09 -7.54 -5.22
C SER A 27 -21.42 -6.24 -4.77
N ALA A 28 -21.38 -6.00 -3.45
CA ALA A 28 -20.66 -4.86 -2.90
C ALA A 28 -19.22 -4.86 -3.43
N PRO A 29 -18.63 -3.68 -3.66
CA PRO A 29 -17.24 -3.60 -4.12
C PRO A 29 -16.34 -4.34 -3.11
N PRO A 30 -15.25 -5.00 -3.57
CA PRO A 30 -14.38 -5.76 -2.69
C PRO A 30 -13.61 -4.89 -1.70
N SER A 31 -13.62 -3.56 -1.88
CA SER A 31 -12.96 -2.61 -1.01
C SER A 31 -13.65 -1.24 -1.01
N GLU A 32 -13.48 -0.53 0.09
CA GLU A 32 -13.88 0.86 0.26
C GLU A 32 -12.69 1.67 0.77
N VAL A 33 -12.50 2.88 0.23
CA VAL A 33 -11.44 3.80 0.62
C VAL A 33 -12.04 5.07 1.21
N ALA A 34 -11.51 5.51 2.34
CA ALA A 34 -11.89 6.76 2.99
C ALA A 34 -10.67 7.53 3.50
N LEU A 35 -10.72 8.85 3.41
CA LEU A 35 -9.80 9.71 4.14
C LEU A 35 -10.36 9.93 5.55
N ILE A 36 -9.57 9.61 6.58
CA ILE A 36 -9.93 9.86 7.98
C ILE A 36 -9.06 10.96 8.56
N ASP A 37 -9.71 11.96 9.18
CA ASP A 37 -9.01 13.08 9.79
C ASP A 37 -8.43 12.69 11.17
N GLY A 38 -7.28 13.25 11.53
CA GLY A 38 -6.57 12.99 12.77
C GLY A 38 -6.40 14.24 13.62
N TRP A 39 -5.27 14.94 13.48
CA TRP A 39 -4.93 16.12 14.27
C TRP A 39 -4.01 17.08 13.53
N ALA A 40 -3.94 18.32 14.02
CA ALA A 40 -2.94 19.29 13.60
C ALA A 40 -1.63 19.08 14.37
N GLU A 41 -0.51 19.13 13.66
CA GLU A 41 0.82 19.20 14.24
C GLU A 41 1.15 20.65 14.63
N ARG A 42 2.22 20.86 15.44
CA ARG A 42 2.64 22.18 15.87
C ARG A 42 3.14 23.09 14.74
N ASP A 43 3.65 22.48 13.69
CA ASP A 43 4.14 23.14 12.46
C ASP A 43 3.02 23.44 11.44
N GLY A 44 1.76 23.15 11.80
CA GLY A 44 0.59 23.32 10.95
C GLY A 44 0.33 22.16 10.00
N ALA A 45 1.20 21.16 9.94
CA ALA A 45 0.92 19.95 9.19
C ALA A 45 -0.29 19.19 9.77
N ARG A 46 -0.90 18.35 8.95
CA ARG A 46 -2.07 17.54 9.34
C ARG A 46 -1.72 16.06 9.30
N MET A 47 -1.94 15.37 10.40
CA MET A 47 -1.92 13.91 10.42
C MET A 47 -3.32 13.42 10.05
N VAL A 48 -3.40 12.63 9.00
CA VAL A 48 -4.62 11.97 8.50
C VAL A 48 -4.32 10.51 8.24
N ALA A 49 -5.28 9.73 7.76
CA ALA A 49 -4.98 8.43 7.18
C ALA A 49 -5.90 8.11 6.00
N ILE A 50 -5.38 7.33 5.06
CA ILE A 50 -6.15 6.64 4.04
C ILE A 50 -6.53 5.29 4.63
N ALA A 51 -7.84 5.06 4.80
CA ALA A 51 -8.37 3.80 5.29
C ALA A 51 -8.93 2.98 4.13
N VAL A 52 -8.41 1.77 3.94
CA VAL A 52 -8.92 0.79 2.99
C VAL A 52 -9.59 -0.31 3.80
N SER A 53 -10.89 -0.50 3.62
CA SER A 53 -11.66 -1.60 4.21
C SER A 53 -11.89 -2.64 3.13
N LEU A 54 -11.59 -3.90 3.41
CA LEU A 54 -11.66 -4.99 2.45
C LEU A 54 -12.80 -5.94 2.80
N ALA A 55 -13.43 -6.53 1.80
CA ALA A 55 -14.38 -7.62 2.01
C ALA A 55 -13.65 -8.85 2.60
N PRO A 56 -14.35 -9.72 3.35
CA PRO A 56 -13.73 -10.92 3.92
C PRO A 56 -13.01 -11.77 2.88
N GLY A 57 -11.76 -12.15 3.19
CA GLY A 57 -10.88 -12.94 2.31
C GLY A 57 -10.16 -12.14 1.23
N TRP A 58 -10.38 -10.83 1.17
CA TRP A 58 -9.65 -9.95 0.28
C TRP A 58 -8.44 -9.34 0.98
N LYS A 59 -7.41 -9.00 0.19
CA LYS A 59 -6.18 -8.32 0.61
C LYS A 59 -5.85 -7.17 -0.32
N THR A 60 -5.08 -6.23 0.18
CA THR A 60 -4.40 -5.19 -0.61
C THR A 60 -2.90 -5.21 -0.35
N TYR A 61 -2.13 -4.45 -1.08
CA TYR A 61 -0.68 -4.57 -1.09
C TYR A 61 0.03 -3.44 -0.37
N TRP A 62 1.21 -3.76 0.13
CA TRP A 62 2.17 -2.81 0.63
C TRP A 62 2.80 -2.03 -0.54
N ARG A 63 3.52 -0.93 -0.26
CA ARG A 63 4.19 -0.09 -1.27
C ARG A 63 5.15 -0.88 -2.19
N ALA A 64 5.72 -1.97 -1.68
CA ALA A 64 6.51 -2.92 -2.43
C ALA A 64 5.89 -4.31 -2.23
N PRO A 65 5.10 -4.80 -3.20
CA PRO A 65 4.20 -5.94 -3.00
C PRO A 65 4.89 -7.30 -2.94
N GLY A 66 6.18 -7.38 -3.19
CA GLY A 66 6.92 -8.64 -3.26
C GLY A 66 6.89 -9.24 -4.68
N GLU A 67 6.87 -10.57 -4.80
CA GLU A 67 6.96 -11.28 -6.10
C GLU A 67 5.75 -11.07 -7.00
N ALA A 68 4.61 -10.69 -6.43
CA ALA A 68 3.38 -10.43 -7.18
C ALA A 68 2.53 -9.37 -6.49
N GLY A 69 1.61 -8.75 -7.26
CA GLY A 69 0.67 -7.77 -6.74
C GLY A 69 0.74 -6.43 -7.47
N ILE A 70 -0.21 -5.58 -7.14
CA ILE A 70 -0.31 -4.23 -7.72
C ILE A 70 -0.06 -3.25 -6.58
N PRO A 71 1.11 -2.55 -6.58
CA PRO A 71 1.41 -1.58 -5.53
C PRO A 71 0.45 -0.39 -5.64
N PRO A 72 0.08 0.25 -4.51
CA PRO A 72 -0.74 1.45 -4.55
C PRO A 72 0.05 2.66 -5.08
N SER A 73 -0.61 3.47 -5.90
CA SER A 73 -0.16 4.79 -6.32
C SER A 73 -1.15 5.87 -5.85
N PHE A 74 -0.68 7.10 -5.71
CA PHE A 74 -1.47 8.21 -5.16
C PHE A 74 -1.23 9.48 -5.97
N ASP A 75 -2.28 10.02 -6.55
CA ASP A 75 -2.27 11.34 -7.17
C ASP A 75 -2.97 12.36 -6.26
N TRP A 76 -2.22 13.39 -5.85
CA TRP A 76 -2.66 14.48 -4.99
C TRP A 76 -2.88 15.78 -5.75
N SER A 77 -2.78 15.77 -7.08
CA SER A 77 -2.82 16.97 -7.94
C SER A 77 -4.14 17.74 -7.82
N GLY A 78 -5.23 17.08 -7.45
CA GLY A 78 -6.52 17.69 -7.16
C GLY A 78 -6.59 18.47 -5.83
N SER A 79 -5.57 18.37 -4.97
CA SER A 79 -5.53 19.05 -3.67
C SER A 79 -5.15 20.53 -3.82
N ARG A 80 -5.62 21.36 -2.86
CA ARG A 80 -5.25 22.77 -2.79
C ARG A 80 -4.60 23.07 -1.45
N ASN A 81 -3.61 23.96 -1.46
CA ASN A 81 -2.77 24.33 -0.31
C ASN A 81 -1.90 23.17 0.21
N LEU A 82 -1.66 22.13 -0.61
CA LEU A 82 -0.79 21.01 -0.26
C LEU A 82 0.61 21.23 -0.85
N GLU A 83 1.65 21.14 -0.02
CA GLU A 83 3.05 21.25 -0.43
C GLU A 83 3.72 19.87 -0.52
N ARG A 84 3.55 19.05 0.52
CA ARG A 84 4.23 17.76 0.65
C ARG A 84 3.36 16.73 1.36
N VAL A 85 3.55 15.48 0.95
CA VAL A 85 2.91 14.30 1.54
C VAL A 85 3.99 13.36 2.06
N GLU A 86 3.79 12.82 3.26
CA GLU A 86 4.70 11.85 3.87
C GLU A 86 3.87 10.66 4.37
N PHE A 87 4.21 9.47 3.88
CA PHE A 87 3.52 8.23 4.21
C PHE A 87 4.22 7.47 5.34
N PHE A 88 3.44 6.94 6.27
CA PHE A 88 3.91 6.09 7.36
C PHE A 88 3.38 4.67 7.16
N TRP A 89 4.13 3.87 6.41
CA TRP A 89 3.71 2.53 6.05
C TRP A 89 3.79 1.57 7.24
N PRO A 90 2.66 0.99 7.69
CA PRO A 90 2.69 -0.04 8.72
C PRO A 90 3.41 -1.30 8.23
N VAL A 91 3.90 -2.11 9.18
CA VAL A 91 4.49 -3.42 8.86
C VAL A 91 3.46 -4.27 8.12
N PRO A 92 3.78 -4.77 6.91
CA PRO A 92 2.90 -5.65 6.17
C PRO A 92 2.94 -7.08 6.70
N GLU A 93 1.92 -7.85 6.37
CA GLU A 93 1.93 -9.29 6.47
C GLU A 93 2.73 -9.89 5.31
N VAL A 94 3.47 -10.98 5.57
CA VAL A 94 4.05 -11.82 4.53
C VAL A 94 3.02 -12.89 4.18
N ILE A 95 2.51 -12.84 2.97
CA ILE A 95 1.38 -13.65 2.51
C ILE A 95 1.86 -14.60 1.41
N ASP A 96 1.76 -15.91 1.65
CA ASP A 96 1.96 -16.88 0.58
C ASP A 96 0.72 -16.93 -0.33
N SER A 97 0.95 -16.80 -1.61
CA SER A 97 -0.09 -16.84 -2.65
C SER A 97 0.41 -17.75 -3.78
N TYR A 98 -0.02 -19.01 -3.77
CA TYR A 98 0.35 -19.99 -4.79
C TYR A 98 1.87 -20.19 -4.95
N GLY A 99 2.60 -20.14 -3.85
CA GLY A 99 4.07 -20.28 -3.83
C GLY A 99 4.83 -19.00 -4.13
N MET A 100 4.15 -17.85 -4.28
CA MET A 100 4.76 -16.52 -4.38
C MET A 100 4.56 -15.78 -3.06
N GLN A 101 5.61 -15.13 -2.57
CA GLN A 101 5.54 -14.29 -1.38
C GLN A 101 5.10 -12.87 -1.74
N THR A 102 3.99 -12.44 -1.17
CA THR A 102 3.49 -11.07 -1.33
C THR A 102 3.43 -10.35 0.01
N LEU A 103 3.55 -9.03 -0.03
CA LEU A 103 3.48 -8.16 1.14
C LEU A 103 2.22 -7.31 1.07
N GLY A 104 1.41 -7.35 2.11
CA GLY A 104 0.13 -6.67 2.08
C GLY A 104 -0.64 -6.71 3.39
N TYR A 105 -1.94 -6.51 3.30
CA TYR A 105 -2.84 -6.40 4.44
C TYR A 105 -4.15 -7.09 4.13
N HIS A 106 -4.62 -7.93 5.04
CA HIS A 106 -5.99 -8.49 5.01
C HIS A 106 -6.95 -7.56 5.76
N ASP A 107 -8.22 -7.67 5.44
CA ASP A 107 -9.36 -7.02 6.08
C ASP A 107 -9.31 -5.49 6.07
N ARG A 108 -8.20 -4.88 6.50
CA ARG A 108 -8.11 -3.43 6.64
C ARG A 108 -6.67 -2.92 6.61
N LEU A 109 -6.45 -1.84 5.85
CA LEU A 109 -5.28 -0.97 5.96
C LEU A 109 -5.73 0.40 6.47
N VAL A 110 -5.08 0.95 7.47
CA VAL A 110 -5.13 2.39 7.77
C VAL A 110 -3.70 2.90 7.59
N LEU A 111 -3.48 3.64 6.51
CA LEU A 111 -2.19 4.20 6.15
C LEU A 111 -2.09 5.64 6.67
N PRO A 112 -1.33 5.91 7.76
CA PRO A 112 -1.15 7.27 8.24
C PRO A 112 -0.37 8.11 7.22
N VAL A 113 -0.81 9.36 7.06
CA VAL A 113 -0.22 10.30 6.10
C VAL A 113 -0.09 11.68 6.77
N LYS A 114 1.09 12.26 6.71
CA LYS A 114 1.32 13.64 7.10
C LYS A 114 1.22 14.55 5.88
N LEU A 115 0.30 15.49 5.94
CA LEU A 115 0.06 16.50 4.91
C LEU A 115 0.65 17.83 5.36
N VAL A 116 1.59 18.36 4.61
CA VAL A 116 2.22 19.65 4.89
C VAL A 116 1.58 20.71 4.00
N PRO A 117 0.88 21.71 4.57
CA PRO A 117 0.29 22.78 3.79
C PRO A 117 1.36 23.80 3.34
N ARG A 118 1.13 24.48 2.21
CA ARG A 118 1.95 25.63 1.77
C ARG A 118 1.78 26.84 2.70
N ASP A 119 0.52 27.07 3.11
CA ASP A 119 0.15 28.09 4.08
C ASP A 119 -0.60 27.44 5.25
N PRO A 120 0.02 27.32 6.42
CA PRO A 120 -0.60 26.68 7.58
C PRO A 120 -1.75 27.50 8.19
N SER A 121 -1.93 28.77 7.78
CA SER A 121 -3.02 29.64 8.20
C SER A 121 -4.29 29.52 7.35
N ALA A 122 -4.19 28.86 6.18
CA ALA A 122 -5.29 28.66 5.23
C ALA A 122 -5.83 27.20 5.29
N PRO A 123 -7.09 26.97 4.92
CA PRO A 123 -7.65 25.62 4.83
C PRO A 123 -6.89 24.75 3.82
N LEU A 124 -6.71 23.48 4.18
CA LEU A 124 -6.16 22.44 3.32
C LEU A 124 -7.33 21.63 2.71
N HIS A 125 -7.48 21.70 1.39
CA HIS A 125 -8.43 20.86 0.66
C HIS A 125 -7.69 19.69 0.05
N VAL A 126 -8.11 18.50 0.42
CA VAL A 126 -7.49 17.24 0.01
C VAL A 126 -8.37 16.54 -1.02
N ALA A 127 -7.76 16.17 -2.14
CA ALA A 127 -8.32 15.24 -3.10
C ALA A 127 -7.18 14.30 -3.47
N VAL A 128 -7.32 13.03 -3.12
CA VAL A 128 -6.36 11.98 -3.46
C VAL A 128 -7.05 10.91 -4.30
N GLU A 129 -6.53 10.71 -5.50
CA GLU A 129 -6.87 9.56 -6.33
C GLU A 129 -5.88 8.45 -6.02
N MET A 130 -6.40 7.27 -5.68
CA MET A 130 -5.62 6.08 -5.34
C MET A 130 -5.93 4.99 -6.35
N GLU A 131 -4.90 4.50 -7.03
CA GLU A 131 -4.94 3.26 -7.80
C GLU A 131 -4.26 2.17 -6.98
N TYR A 132 -4.86 0.98 -6.86
CA TYR A 132 -4.33 -0.09 -6.03
C TYR A 132 -4.85 -1.46 -6.45
N GLY A 133 -4.18 -2.52 -6.01
CA GLY A 133 -4.65 -3.89 -6.19
C GLY A 133 -5.48 -4.39 -5.03
N VAL A 134 -6.57 -5.10 -5.33
CA VAL A 134 -7.31 -5.91 -4.37
C VAL A 134 -7.38 -7.35 -4.87
N CYS A 135 -7.09 -8.30 -4.01
CA CYS A 135 -6.97 -9.71 -4.40
C CYS A 135 -7.64 -10.64 -3.39
N ALA A 136 -8.36 -11.62 -3.94
CA ALA A 136 -8.72 -12.85 -3.26
C ALA A 136 -8.06 -14.00 -4.03
N ASP A 137 -8.82 -14.76 -4.82
CA ASP A 137 -8.29 -15.77 -5.75
C ASP A 137 -7.73 -15.12 -7.03
N ILE A 138 -8.25 -13.97 -7.41
CA ILE A 138 -7.79 -13.15 -8.53
C ILE A 138 -7.48 -11.74 -8.06
N CYS A 139 -6.52 -11.09 -8.73
CA CYS A 139 -6.18 -9.69 -8.48
C CYS A 139 -6.94 -8.78 -9.44
N VAL A 140 -7.56 -7.74 -8.89
CA VAL A 140 -8.33 -6.75 -9.64
C VAL A 140 -7.74 -5.37 -9.34
N PRO A 141 -7.43 -4.57 -10.38
CA PRO A 141 -7.14 -3.15 -10.20
C PRO A 141 -8.38 -2.44 -9.65
N ALA A 142 -8.18 -1.54 -8.72
CA ALA A 142 -9.22 -0.72 -8.12
C ALA A 142 -8.76 0.75 -8.10
N GLU A 143 -9.74 1.66 -8.21
CA GLU A 143 -9.53 3.10 -8.15
C GLU A 143 -10.45 3.68 -7.08
N ALA A 144 -9.98 4.68 -6.36
CA ALA A 144 -10.78 5.40 -5.38
C ALA A 144 -10.37 6.87 -5.31
N LEU A 145 -11.37 7.74 -5.12
CA LEU A 145 -11.17 9.15 -4.83
C LEU A 145 -11.57 9.41 -3.37
N ALA A 146 -10.63 9.91 -2.56
CA ALA A 146 -10.90 10.33 -1.20
C ALA A 146 -10.75 11.86 -1.07
N LEU A 147 -11.74 12.48 -0.47
CA LEU A 147 -11.84 13.94 -0.32
C LEU A 147 -11.86 14.34 1.15
N GLY A 148 -11.29 15.49 1.47
CA GLY A 148 -11.32 16.07 2.81
C GLY A 148 -11.06 17.55 2.81
N GLU A 149 -11.52 18.24 3.87
CA GLU A 149 -11.22 19.63 4.14
C GLU A 149 -10.81 19.79 5.60
N MET A 150 -9.66 20.44 5.82
CA MET A 150 -9.06 20.58 7.14
C MET A 150 -8.83 22.06 7.45
N SER A 151 -9.55 22.57 8.43
CA SER A 151 -9.37 23.96 8.86
C SER A 151 -8.13 24.12 9.73
N PRO A 152 -7.42 25.26 9.66
CA PRO A 152 -6.33 25.59 10.55
C PRO A 152 -6.77 25.50 12.02
N GLY A 153 -5.93 24.93 12.88
CA GLY A 153 -6.19 24.85 14.33
C GLY A 153 -7.38 23.99 14.76
N ALA A 154 -7.98 23.22 13.83
CA ALA A 154 -9.06 22.30 14.19
C ALA A 154 -8.60 21.30 15.26
N PRO A 155 -9.44 20.96 16.25
CA PRO A 155 -9.11 19.97 17.27
C PRO A 155 -8.89 18.59 16.66
N ALA A 156 -8.27 17.70 17.43
CA ALA A 156 -8.12 16.32 17.00
C ALA A 156 -9.50 15.67 16.76
N ALA A 157 -9.61 14.96 15.62
CA ALA A 157 -10.83 14.24 15.27
C ALA A 157 -11.07 13.03 16.17
N PRO A 158 -12.31 12.57 16.33
CA PRO A 158 -12.62 11.35 17.08
C PRO A 158 -11.86 10.11 16.57
N SER A 159 -11.55 10.07 15.29
CA SER A 159 -10.78 9.01 14.62
C SER A 159 -9.28 9.03 14.90
N ALA A 160 -8.75 10.05 15.56
CA ALA A 160 -7.32 10.18 15.86
C ALA A 160 -6.73 8.97 16.62
N GLY A 161 -7.53 8.30 17.45
CA GLY A 161 -7.12 7.08 18.15
C GLY A 161 -6.72 5.96 17.20
N VAL A 162 -7.54 5.71 16.19
CA VAL A 162 -7.26 4.68 15.15
C VAL A 162 -5.95 4.96 14.44
N ILE A 163 -5.68 6.23 14.08
CA ILE A 163 -4.42 6.60 13.41
C ILE A 163 -3.22 6.34 14.33
N ARG A 164 -3.31 6.69 15.64
CA ARG A 164 -2.24 6.44 16.61
C ARG A 164 -1.94 4.96 16.78
N ASP A 165 -2.97 4.11 16.80
CA ASP A 165 -2.81 2.65 16.90
C ASP A 165 -2.04 2.07 15.69
N TRP A 166 -2.26 2.63 14.50
CA TRP A 166 -1.55 2.21 13.30
C TRP A 166 -0.13 2.78 13.21
N LEU A 167 0.12 3.96 13.75
CA LEU A 167 1.48 4.50 13.90
C LEU A 167 2.36 3.65 14.84
N GLN A 168 1.78 2.85 15.74
CA GLN A 168 2.52 1.90 16.58
C GLN A 168 2.94 0.62 15.84
N ARG A 169 2.45 0.43 14.61
CA ARG A 169 2.76 -0.73 13.75
C ARG A 169 3.81 -0.41 12.69
N LEU A 170 4.49 0.72 12.81
CA LEU A 170 5.58 1.08 11.89
C LEU A 170 6.79 0.18 12.08
N PRO A 171 7.61 -0.01 11.04
CA PRO A 171 8.91 -0.66 11.20
C PRO A 171 9.75 0.02 12.28
N GLU A 172 10.53 -0.78 13.00
CA GLU A 172 11.51 -0.27 13.95
C GLU A 172 12.67 0.41 13.21
N SER A 173 13.21 1.49 13.79
CA SER A 173 14.45 2.06 13.30
C SER A 173 15.64 1.13 13.59
N PRO A 174 16.78 1.28 12.92
CA PRO A 174 17.99 0.51 13.20
C PRO A 174 18.40 0.53 14.67
N ASP A 175 18.33 1.70 15.31
CA ASP A 175 18.69 1.87 16.73
C ASP A 175 17.74 1.14 17.66
N GLN A 176 16.42 1.18 17.39
CA GLN A 176 15.41 0.45 18.16
C GLN A 176 15.57 -1.06 18.04
N ALA A 177 15.98 -1.53 16.87
CA ALA A 177 16.19 -2.94 16.58
C ALA A 177 17.59 -3.46 16.97
N GLY A 178 18.49 -2.61 17.50
CA GLY A 178 19.85 -2.99 17.85
C GLY A 178 20.75 -3.30 16.65
N VAL A 179 20.50 -2.67 15.50
CA VAL A 179 21.38 -2.80 14.32
C VAL A 179 22.68 -2.06 14.57
N THR A 180 23.80 -2.77 14.44
CA THR A 180 25.14 -2.21 14.66
C THR A 180 25.90 -1.94 13.36
N GLU A 181 25.56 -2.67 12.29
CA GLU A 181 26.21 -2.53 11.00
C GLU A 181 25.26 -2.89 9.87
N VAL A 182 25.32 -2.15 8.78
CA VAL A 182 24.64 -2.46 7.52
C VAL A 182 25.63 -2.25 6.38
N SER A 183 25.61 -3.14 5.40
CA SER A 183 26.42 -2.98 4.19
C SER A 183 25.76 -3.66 3.00
N CYS A 184 25.97 -3.07 1.80
CA CYS A 184 25.54 -3.62 0.52
C CYS A 184 26.70 -3.71 -0.46
N THR A 185 26.78 -4.82 -1.18
CA THR A 185 27.73 -5.05 -2.25
C THR A 185 26.99 -5.35 -3.55
N LEU A 186 27.34 -4.65 -4.63
CA LEU A 186 26.88 -4.99 -5.96
C LEU A 186 27.77 -6.09 -6.52
N VAL A 187 27.17 -7.19 -6.93
CA VAL A 187 27.86 -8.37 -7.46
C VAL A 187 27.49 -8.50 -8.94
N PRO A 188 28.44 -8.43 -9.88
CA PRO A 188 28.16 -8.68 -11.28
C PRO A 188 27.58 -10.08 -11.49
N GLN A 189 26.47 -10.18 -12.23
CA GLN A 189 25.81 -11.42 -12.55
C GLN A 189 25.35 -11.41 -14.01
N GLY A 190 26.02 -12.17 -14.88
CA GLY A 190 25.76 -12.14 -16.32
C GLY A 190 25.87 -10.72 -16.88
N ASP A 191 24.80 -10.25 -17.53
CA ASP A 191 24.71 -8.88 -18.06
C ASP A 191 24.13 -7.86 -17.06
N GLY A 192 23.82 -8.28 -15.83
CA GLY A 192 23.21 -7.46 -14.76
C GLY A 192 24.01 -7.47 -13.45
N PHE A 193 23.33 -7.18 -12.38
CA PHE A 193 23.88 -7.17 -11.04
C PHE A 193 22.92 -7.79 -10.04
N ASP A 194 23.50 -8.48 -9.04
CA ASP A 194 22.83 -8.75 -7.78
C ASP A 194 23.26 -7.73 -6.74
N ILE A 195 22.46 -7.60 -5.69
CA ILE A 195 22.81 -6.85 -4.50
C ILE A 195 22.83 -7.79 -3.29
N ASP A 196 23.98 -7.85 -2.60
CA ASP A 196 24.15 -8.55 -1.33
C ASP A 196 23.99 -7.54 -0.19
N ALA A 197 22.97 -7.68 0.65
CA ALA A 197 22.80 -6.90 1.87
C ALA A 197 23.21 -7.73 3.08
N ARG A 198 23.90 -7.11 4.04
CA ARG A 198 24.25 -7.68 5.34
C ARG A 198 23.88 -6.72 6.44
N VAL A 199 23.12 -7.21 7.42
CA VAL A 199 22.67 -6.45 8.58
C VAL A 199 23.06 -7.19 9.85
N ARG A 200 23.86 -6.55 10.71
CA ARG A 200 24.34 -7.11 11.97
C ARG A 200 23.61 -6.49 13.17
N PHE A 201 23.29 -7.32 14.13
CA PHE A 201 22.61 -6.93 15.37
C PHE A 201 23.55 -7.09 16.56
N ASP A 202 23.34 -6.31 17.62
CA ASP A 202 24.05 -6.38 18.88
C ASP A 202 23.61 -7.58 19.76
N HIS A 203 22.52 -8.21 19.41
CA HIS A 203 21.94 -9.36 20.10
C HIS A 203 21.65 -10.52 19.12
N ALA A 204 21.45 -11.71 19.67
CA ALA A 204 21.05 -12.86 18.87
C ALA A 204 19.56 -12.79 18.50
N LEU A 205 19.27 -12.99 17.23
CA LEU A 205 17.92 -13.10 16.73
C LEU A 205 17.38 -14.53 17.00
N SER A 206 16.15 -14.65 17.43
CA SER A 206 15.50 -15.94 17.70
C SER A 206 15.18 -16.72 16.40
N ALA A 207 14.99 -16.01 15.30
CA ALA A 207 14.73 -16.53 13.95
C ALA A 207 15.19 -15.51 12.89
N ALA A 208 15.45 -16.00 11.67
CA ALA A 208 15.62 -15.11 10.52
C ALA A 208 14.30 -14.37 10.23
N PRO A 209 14.35 -13.17 9.64
CA PRO A 209 13.19 -12.56 8.98
C PRO A 209 12.59 -13.53 7.94
N GLN A 210 11.40 -13.28 7.47
CA GLN A 210 10.78 -14.07 6.40
C GLN A 210 11.21 -13.60 5.01
N VAL A 211 11.42 -12.27 4.88
CA VAL A 211 11.84 -11.65 3.62
C VAL A 211 12.66 -10.39 3.90
N VAL A 212 13.58 -10.08 3.00
CA VAL A 212 14.30 -8.79 2.94
C VAL A 212 13.90 -8.07 1.67
N MET A 213 13.31 -6.89 1.83
CA MET A 213 12.99 -5.99 0.72
C MET A 213 14.07 -4.93 0.60
N MET A 214 14.53 -4.71 -0.63
CA MET A 214 15.43 -3.62 -0.96
C MET A 214 14.75 -2.74 -2.00
N GLU A 215 14.68 -1.43 -1.72
CA GLU A 215 13.97 -0.47 -2.56
C GLU A 215 14.94 0.65 -2.97
N SER A 216 14.81 1.13 -4.20
CA SER A 216 15.56 2.24 -4.74
C SER A 216 14.61 3.29 -5.33
N PRO A 217 14.90 4.60 -5.23
CA PRO A 217 14.13 5.62 -5.93
C PRO A 217 14.46 5.75 -7.42
N VAL A 218 15.37 4.94 -7.95
CA VAL A 218 15.71 4.94 -9.38
C VAL A 218 14.53 4.41 -10.17
N GLU A 219 14.04 5.19 -11.13
CA GLU A 219 12.97 4.77 -12.05
C GLU A 219 13.41 3.54 -12.86
N ASP A 220 12.45 2.71 -13.23
CA ASP A 220 12.66 1.47 -14.00
C ASP A 220 13.65 0.47 -13.37
N LEU A 221 13.92 0.61 -12.06
CA LEU A 221 14.73 -0.32 -11.30
C LEU A 221 13.86 -1.12 -10.35
N TRP A 222 13.92 -2.43 -10.50
CA TRP A 222 13.30 -3.40 -9.62
C TRP A 222 14.37 -4.21 -8.90
N ILE A 223 14.21 -4.40 -7.59
CA ILE A 223 15.05 -5.31 -6.80
C ILE A 223 14.12 -6.41 -6.28
N GLU A 224 14.43 -7.64 -6.62
CA GLU A 224 13.61 -8.78 -6.20
C GLU A 224 13.57 -8.91 -4.68
N PRO A 225 12.46 -9.45 -4.10
CA PRO A 225 12.45 -9.89 -2.72
C PRO A 225 13.55 -10.93 -2.48
N ALA A 226 14.23 -10.84 -1.35
CA ALA A 226 15.33 -11.73 -1.04
C ALA A 226 15.03 -12.64 0.15
N ASP A 227 15.40 -13.91 0.03
CA ASP A 227 15.38 -14.89 1.12
C ASP A 227 16.52 -14.61 2.11
N PRO A 228 16.24 -14.33 3.38
CA PRO A 228 17.27 -14.05 4.37
C PRO A 228 17.96 -15.32 4.87
N GLN A 229 19.27 -15.19 5.12
CA GLN A 229 20.06 -16.20 5.82
C GLN A 229 20.52 -15.63 7.16
N LEU A 230 20.30 -16.36 8.26
CA LEU A 230 20.78 -15.97 9.58
C LEU A 230 22.15 -16.62 9.86
N GLU A 231 23.19 -15.79 9.91
CA GLU A 231 24.56 -16.22 10.13
C GLU A 231 24.99 -15.96 11.59
N GLY A 232 25.42 -17.02 12.27
CA GLY A 232 25.90 -16.93 13.66
C GLY A 232 24.90 -16.37 14.66
N GLY A 233 23.61 -16.32 14.31
CA GLY A 233 22.56 -15.77 15.14
C GLY A 233 22.49 -14.24 15.22
N HIS A 234 23.45 -13.51 14.68
CA HIS A 234 23.56 -12.06 14.83
C HIS A 234 23.58 -11.29 13.49
N THR A 235 23.74 -11.97 12.38
CA THR A 235 23.84 -11.32 11.06
C THR A 235 22.79 -11.90 10.13
N VAL A 236 22.01 -11.04 9.51
CA VAL A 236 21.12 -11.37 8.41
C VAL A 236 21.81 -10.99 7.12
N SER A 237 21.97 -11.96 6.21
CA SER A 237 22.42 -11.72 4.84
C SER A 237 21.28 -12.06 3.86
N ALA A 238 21.19 -11.30 2.77
CA ALA A 238 20.22 -11.53 1.73
C ALA A 238 20.77 -11.08 0.38
N ARG A 239 20.53 -11.87 -0.66
CA ARG A 239 20.92 -11.54 -2.03
C ARG A 239 19.68 -11.41 -2.89
N ALA A 240 19.59 -10.33 -3.66
CA ALA A 240 18.53 -10.05 -4.61
C ALA A 240 19.07 -9.76 -6.00
N ALA A 241 18.37 -10.20 -7.03
CA ALA A 241 18.61 -9.75 -8.39
C ALA A 241 18.13 -8.31 -8.58
N ILE A 242 18.84 -7.57 -9.43
CA ILE A 242 18.47 -6.22 -9.85
C ILE A 242 18.08 -6.26 -11.33
N ASP A 243 16.83 -5.93 -11.61
CA ASP A 243 16.31 -5.72 -12.94
C ASP A 243 16.23 -4.23 -13.24
N TYR A 244 16.97 -3.78 -14.25
CA TYR A 244 16.95 -2.38 -14.68
C TYR A 244 16.53 -2.28 -16.13
N LEU A 245 15.38 -1.65 -16.37
CA LEU A 245 14.77 -1.47 -17.69
C LEU A 245 15.00 -0.06 -18.26
N GLY A 246 15.69 0.79 -17.52
CA GLY A 246 15.99 2.17 -17.94
C GLY A 246 17.02 2.24 -19.07
N ALA A 247 17.07 3.39 -19.74
CA ALA A 247 18.01 3.66 -20.80
C ALA A 247 19.38 4.10 -20.24
N GLY A 248 20.46 3.38 -20.60
CA GLY A 248 21.83 3.73 -20.21
C GLY A 248 22.36 2.96 -19.00
N PRO A 249 23.54 3.33 -18.48
CA PRO A 249 24.14 2.63 -17.34
C PRO A 249 23.40 2.90 -16.04
N LEU A 250 23.18 1.86 -15.24
CA LEU A 250 22.60 1.99 -13.91
C LEU A 250 23.53 2.82 -12.99
N ALA A 251 23.02 3.91 -12.45
CA ALA A 251 23.65 4.70 -11.42
C ALA A 251 22.89 4.52 -10.09
N LEU A 252 23.31 3.54 -9.28
CA LEU A 252 22.71 3.25 -8.00
C LEU A 252 23.42 3.99 -6.87
N ASP A 253 22.72 4.97 -6.28
CA ASP A 253 23.15 5.60 -5.04
C ASP A 253 22.76 4.74 -3.84
N ARG A 254 23.73 4.09 -3.20
CA ARG A 254 23.49 3.25 -2.04
C ARG A 254 22.97 4.01 -0.82
N SER A 255 23.19 5.32 -0.74
CA SER A 255 22.64 6.14 0.36
C SER A 255 21.13 6.32 0.26
N SER A 256 20.56 6.17 -0.93
CA SER A 256 19.12 6.25 -1.19
C SER A 256 18.40 4.90 -1.09
N LEU A 257 19.13 3.80 -0.96
CA LEU A 257 18.55 2.49 -0.77
C LEU A 257 17.78 2.41 0.56
N ARG A 258 16.68 1.69 0.54
CA ARG A 258 15.93 1.30 1.72
C ARG A 258 15.97 -0.21 1.84
N VAL A 259 16.40 -0.71 2.99
CA VAL A 259 16.44 -2.14 3.30
C VAL A 259 15.45 -2.41 4.42
N THR A 260 14.45 -3.24 4.17
CA THR A 260 13.44 -3.61 5.15
C THR A 260 13.46 -5.11 5.41
N LEU A 261 13.77 -5.49 6.63
CA LEU A 261 13.71 -6.88 7.10
C LEU A 261 12.35 -7.13 7.71
N ILE A 262 11.57 -8.08 7.20
CA ILE A 262 10.17 -8.31 7.59
C ILE A 262 10.00 -9.76 8.04
N GLY A 263 9.36 -9.96 9.20
CA GLY A 263 9.03 -11.30 9.71
C GLY A 263 8.41 -11.28 11.10
N GLY A 264 7.56 -12.27 11.38
CA GLY A 264 6.93 -12.42 12.69
C GLY A 264 6.05 -11.24 13.11
N GLY A 265 5.44 -10.52 12.16
CA GLY A 265 4.61 -9.32 12.42
C GLY A 265 5.42 -8.09 12.82
N ARG A 266 6.75 -8.10 12.64
CA ARG A 266 7.66 -6.98 12.89
C ARG A 266 8.47 -6.68 11.63
N ALA A 267 9.01 -5.47 11.55
CA ALA A 267 9.99 -5.11 10.54
C ALA A 267 11.02 -4.15 11.10
N VAL A 268 12.20 -4.16 10.47
CA VAL A 268 13.26 -3.17 10.69
C VAL A 268 13.51 -2.47 9.38
N GLU A 269 13.38 -1.15 9.35
CA GLU A 269 13.61 -0.35 8.14
C GLU A 269 14.88 0.47 8.27
N ILE A 270 15.77 0.33 7.31
CA ILE A 270 17.12 0.94 7.27
C ILE A 270 17.20 1.83 6.04
N HIS A 271 17.58 3.08 6.22
CA HIS A 271 17.84 4.03 5.14
C HIS A 271 19.36 4.14 4.89
N GLY A 272 19.75 3.92 3.64
CA GLY A 272 21.14 3.85 3.22
C GLY A 272 21.77 2.47 3.48
N CYS A 273 22.55 2.00 2.52
CA CYS A 273 23.27 0.74 2.62
C CYS A 273 24.70 0.92 2.06
N PRO A 274 25.67 1.38 2.89
CA PRO A 274 27.02 1.68 2.44
C PRO A 274 27.77 0.42 1.97
N ALA A 275 28.90 0.61 1.30
CA ALA A 275 29.81 -0.49 1.00
C ALA A 275 30.39 -1.10 2.30
N PRO A 276 30.72 -2.38 2.34
CA PRO A 276 31.48 -2.98 3.43
C PRO A 276 32.79 -2.18 3.66
N ARG A 277 33.19 -2.07 4.93
CA ARG A 277 34.46 -1.43 5.33
C ARG A 277 35.61 -2.39 5.18
#